data_6e459596b3a43e0277fbd57f4578cf3e
#
_entry.id   6e459596b3a43e0277fbd57f4578cf3e
#
_cell.length_a   1.000
_cell.length_b   1.000
_cell.length_c   1.000
_cell.angle_alpha   90.00
_cell.angle_beta   90.00
_cell.angle_gamma   90.00
#
_symmetry.space_group_name_H-M   'P 1'
#
loop_
_entity.id
_entity.type
_entity.pdbx_description
1 polymer ?
#
loop_
_entity_poly.entity_id
_entity_poly.type
_entity_poly.pdbx_seq_one_letter_code
_entity_poly.pdbx_strand_id
1 'polypeptide(L)'
;MSRVKQPPQRRSREEVIRQLRLNLRHFVIELLVSNFAAVESVGLNSTDIAALCLLQLHGPSPAGRLAELMELTTGAVTGVVDRLEGAGFARREVDPDDRRRVIVIAETERIERDLFPKFRSLVPAARPELYERYTVSELAVIEDFLSQLTPEES
;
A
#
# COMPACT_ATOMS: atom_id res chain seq x y z
N MET A 1 -17.48 14.87 40.04
CA MET A 1 -17.41 13.42 40.30
C MET A 1 -16.26 12.86 39.45
N SER A 2 -15.11 12.64 40.09
CA SER A 2 -13.90 12.16 39.37
C SER A 2 -14.07 10.69 39.03
N ARG A 3 -14.01 10.39 37.71
CA ARG A 3 -13.98 9.03 37.21
C ARG A 3 -12.63 8.42 37.58
N VAL A 4 -12.62 7.55 38.57
CA VAL A 4 -11.46 6.72 38.93
C VAL A 4 -11.09 5.90 37.70
N LYS A 5 -9.93 6.19 37.08
CA LYS A 5 -9.34 5.33 36.06
C LYS A 5 -9.01 3.99 36.71
N GLN A 6 -9.80 2.97 36.41
CA GLN A 6 -9.42 1.59 36.78
C GLN A 6 -8.03 1.29 36.17
N PRO A 7 -7.12 0.65 36.93
CA PRO A 7 -5.85 0.23 36.37
C PRO A 7 -6.12 -0.74 35.21
N PRO A 8 -5.30 -0.69 34.14
CA PRO A 8 -5.48 -1.56 33.00
C PRO A 8 -5.44 -3.02 33.47
N GLN A 9 -6.56 -3.72 33.33
CA GLN A 9 -6.62 -5.16 33.56
C GLN A 9 -5.52 -5.80 32.70
N ARG A 10 -4.64 -6.59 33.32
CA ARG A 10 -3.60 -7.34 32.61
C ARG A 10 -4.30 -8.34 31.68
N ARG A 11 -4.43 -7.97 30.42
CA ARG A 11 -4.97 -8.85 29.38
C ARG A 11 -4.06 -10.06 29.23
N SER A 12 -4.64 -11.24 29.09
CA SER A 12 -3.87 -12.45 28.79
C SER A 12 -3.22 -12.34 27.40
N ARG A 13 -2.16 -13.12 27.17
CA ARG A 13 -1.51 -13.20 25.85
C ARG A 13 -2.52 -13.59 24.77
N GLU A 14 -3.41 -14.52 25.07
CA GLU A 14 -4.46 -14.98 24.15
C GLU A 14 -5.47 -13.89 23.79
N GLU A 15 -5.87 -13.08 24.78
CA GLU A 15 -6.76 -11.93 24.55
C GLU A 15 -6.08 -10.87 23.68
N VAL A 16 -4.80 -10.60 23.87
CA VAL A 16 -4.05 -9.64 23.04
C VAL A 16 -3.94 -10.16 21.61
N ILE A 17 -3.57 -11.43 21.40
CA ILE A 17 -3.47 -12.04 20.08
C ILE A 17 -4.83 -12.02 19.37
N ARG A 18 -5.90 -12.36 20.07
CA ARG A 18 -7.25 -12.32 19.49
C ARG A 18 -7.62 -10.91 19.03
N GLN A 19 -7.36 -9.91 19.86
CA GLN A 19 -7.65 -8.51 19.50
C GLN A 19 -6.78 -8.02 18.34
N LEU A 20 -5.51 -8.39 18.31
CA LEU A 20 -4.59 -8.09 17.21
C LEU A 20 -5.11 -8.64 15.89
N ARG A 21 -5.53 -9.92 15.85
CA ARG A 21 -6.12 -10.55 14.67
C ARG A 21 -7.39 -9.83 14.19
N LEU A 22 -8.25 -9.41 15.11
CA LEU A 22 -9.46 -8.65 14.78
C LEU A 22 -9.11 -7.28 14.21
N ASN A 23 -8.16 -6.56 14.81
CA ASN A 23 -7.72 -5.25 14.34
C ASN A 23 -7.08 -5.33 12.96
N LEU A 24 -6.22 -6.33 12.71
CA LEU A 24 -5.63 -6.56 11.38
C LEU A 24 -6.71 -6.86 10.34
N ARG A 25 -7.70 -7.70 10.69
CA ARG A 25 -8.83 -7.99 9.79
C ARG A 25 -9.61 -6.72 9.46
N HIS A 26 -9.96 -5.92 10.46
CA HIS A 26 -10.68 -4.66 10.25
C HIS A 26 -9.85 -3.71 9.39
N PHE A 27 -8.55 -3.60 9.64
CA PHE A 27 -7.65 -2.78 8.85
C PHE A 27 -7.66 -3.19 7.36
N VAL A 28 -7.56 -4.50 7.07
CA VAL A 28 -7.62 -5.02 5.70
C VAL A 28 -8.98 -4.73 5.04
N ILE A 29 -10.10 -4.92 5.78
CA ILE A 29 -11.44 -4.63 5.26
C ILE A 29 -11.59 -3.14 4.95
N GLU A 30 -11.18 -2.26 5.85
CA GLU A 30 -11.20 -0.81 5.65
C GLU A 30 -10.33 -0.39 4.45
N LEU A 31 -9.16 -1.02 4.29
CA LEU A 31 -8.30 -0.86 3.12
C LEU A 31 -9.05 -1.17 1.82
N LEU A 32 -9.68 -2.33 1.76
CA LEU A 32 -10.39 -2.78 0.57
C LEU A 32 -11.59 -1.86 0.25
N VAL A 33 -12.40 -1.52 1.27
CA VAL A 33 -13.59 -0.69 1.09
C VAL A 33 -13.24 0.75 0.70
N SER A 34 -12.24 1.35 1.36
CA SER A 34 -11.83 2.73 1.08
C SER A 34 -11.17 2.89 -0.29
N ASN A 35 -10.53 1.84 -0.80
CA ASN A 35 -9.89 1.85 -2.11
C ASN A 35 -10.87 2.14 -3.25
N PHE A 36 -12.10 1.59 -3.20
CA PHE A 36 -13.04 1.76 -4.30
C PHE A 36 -13.37 3.24 -4.57
N ALA A 37 -13.76 3.99 -3.55
CA ALA A 37 -14.14 5.40 -3.71
C ALA A 37 -12.96 6.31 -4.10
N ALA A 38 -11.77 6.04 -3.53
CA ALA A 38 -10.56 6.83 -3.81
C ALA A 38 -10.10 6.63 -5.27
N VAL A 39 -10.12 5.40 -5.74
CA VAL A 39 -9.70 4.99 -7.09
C VAL A 39 -10.58 5.64 -8.16
N GLU A 40 -11.90 5.57 -8.01
CA GLU A 40 -12.85 6.21 -8.94
C GLU A 40 -12.64 7.72 -9.03
N SER A 41 -12.27 8.37 -7.93
CA SER A 41 -12.07 9.82 -7.88
C SER A 41 -10.90 10.34 -8.72
N VAL A 42 -9.99 9.46 -9.17
CA VAL A 42 -8.83 9.78 -10.01
C VAL A 42 -8.93 9.19 -11.42
N GLY A 43 -10.07 8.57 -11.74
CA GLY A 43 -10.30 7.97 -13.05
C GLY A 43 -9.54 6.66 -13.28
N LEU A 44 -9.11 5.99 -12.21
CA LEU A 44 -8.45 4.70 -12.23
C LEU A 44 -9.41 3.60 -11.78
N ASN A 45 -9.00 2.35 -11.93
CA ASN A 45 -9.70 1.19 -11.40
C ASN A 45 -8.77 0.36 -10.48
N SER A 46 -9.31 -0.69 -9.86
CA SER A 46 -8.56 -1.52 -8.91
C SER A 46 -7.34 -2.20 -9.54
N THR A 47 -7.42 -2.57 -10.82
CA THR A 47 -6.30 -3.18 -11.56
C THR A 47 -5.17 -2.16 -11.78
N ASP A 48 -5.52 -0.90 -12.06
CA ASP A 48 -4.54 0.18 -12.22
C ASP A 48 -3.80 0.44 -10.90
N ILE A 49 -4.52 0.43 -9.77
CA ILE A 49 -3.90 0.57 -8.44
C ILE A 49 -3.01 -0.62 -8.12
N ALA A 50 -3.43 -1.85 -8.43
CA ALA A 50 -2.58 -3.02 -8.23
C ALA A 50 -1.25 -2.89 -9.00
N ALA A 51 -1.29 -2.41 -10.24
CA ALA A 51 -0.08 -2.16 -11.03
C ALA A 51 0.81 -1.08 -10.38
N LEU A 52 0.24 0.02 -9.87
CA LEU A 52 0.99 1.04 -9.15
C LEU A 52 1.64 0.50 -7.88
N CYS A 53 0.92 -0.31 -7.10
CA CYS A 53 1.46 -0.94 -5.90
C CYS A 53 2.64 -1.87 -6.24
N LEU A 54 2.53 -2.66 -7.31
CA LEU A 54 3.62 -3.53 -7.77
C LEU A 54 4.84 -2.71 -8.24
N LEU A 55 4.63 -1.62 -8.97
CA LEU A 55 5.71 -0.72 -9.38
C LEU A 55 6.39 -0.04 -8.19
N GLN A 56 5.65 0.28 -7.13
CA GLN A 56 6.22 0.84 -5.91
C GLN A 56 7.00 -0.21 -5.10
N LEU A 57 6.52 -1.45 -5.09
CA LEU A 57 7.13 -2.54 -4.35
C LEU A 57 8.40 -3.06 -5.04
N HIS A 58 8.34 -3.31 -6.35
CA HIS A 58 9.43 -3.93 -7.13
C HIS A 58 10.26 -2.92 -7.93
N GLY A 59 9.89 -1.63 -7.92
CA GLY A 59 10.54 -0.61 -8.73
C GLY A 59 10.16 -0.64 -10.21
N PRO A 60 10.91 0.11 -11.06
CA PRO A 60 10.70 0.15 -12.50
C PRO A 60 10.71 -1.25 -13.12
N SER A 61 9.69 -1.58 -13.91
CA SER A 61 9.50 -2.93 -14.42
C SER A 61 9.06 -2.95 -15.87
N PRO A 62 9.52 -3.90 -16.70
CA PRO A 62 8.95 -4.12 -18.03
C PRO A 62 7.47 -4.50 -17.96
N ALA A 63 6.67 -4.08 -18.95
CA ALA A 63 5.25 -4.41 -19.01
C ALA A 63 4.98 -5.93 -19.00
N GLY A 64 5.88 -6.74 -19.56
CA GLY A 64 5.81 -8.20 -19.49
C GLY A 64 5.92 -8.73 -18.06
N ARG A 65 6.83 -8.16 -17.25
CA ARG A 65 6.97 -8.53 -15.83
C ARG A 65 5.73 -8.15 -15.02
N LEU A 66 5.15 -6.99 -15.29
CA LEU A 66 3.87 -6.60 -14.67
C LEU A 66 2.74 -7.57 -15.06
N ALA A 67 2.71 -8.02 -16.31
CA ALA A 67 1.73 -9.01 -16.77
C ALA A 67 1.85 -10.34 -16.01
N GLU A 68 3.06 -10.82 -15.79
CA GLU A 68 3.33 -12.02 -14.97
C GLU A 68 2.87 -11.84 -13.53
N LEU A 69 3.29 -10.74 -12.87
CA LEU A 69 2.96 -10.45 -11.47
C LEU A 69 1.45 -10.26 -11.24
N MET A 70 0.74 -9.73 -12.23
CA MET A 70 -0.70 -9.48 -12.16
C MET A 70 -1.54 -10.66 -12.69
N GLU A 71 -0.90 -11.71 -13.21
CA GLU A 71 -1.58 -12.83 -13.89
C GLU A 71 -2.50 -12.35 -15.04
N LEU A 72 -2.06 -11.34 -15.78
CA LEU A 72 -2.77 -10.74 -16.90
C LEU A 72 -2.06 -10.97 -18.23
N THR A 73 -2.80 -10.79 -19.32
CA THR A 73 -2.19 -10.77 -20.66
C THR A 73 -1.41 -9.47 -20.89
N THR A 74 -0.39 -9.50 -21.72
CA THR A 74 0.39 -8.30 -22.09
C THR A 74 -0.48 -7.18 -22.66
N GLY A 75 -1.51 -7.55 -23.44
CA GLY A 75 -2.47 -6.57 -23.98
C GLY A 75 -3.30 -5.90 -22.89
N ALA A 76 -3.73 -6.64 -21.86
CA ALA A 76 -4.45 -6.08 -20.72
C ALA A 76 -3.57 -5.11 -19.94
N VAL A 77 -2.29 -5.47 -19.70
CA VAL A 77 -1.34 -4.58 -18.99
C VAL A 77 -1.00 -3.34 -19.83
N THR A 78 -0.94 -3.44 -21.15
CA THR A 78 -0.78 -2.27 -22.01
C THR A 78 -1.90 -1.26 -21.72
N GLY A 79 -3.16 -1.68 -21.67
CA GLY A 79 -4.29 -0.81 -21.35
C GLY A 79 -4.23 -0.23 -19.93
N VAL A 80 -3.73 -1.00 -18.95
CA VAL A 80 -3.48 -0.51 -17.57
C VAL A 80 -2.43 0.62 -17.61
N VAL A 81 -1.30 0.39 -18.24
CA VAL A 81 -0.21 1.37 -18.32
C VAL A 81 -0.64 2.62 -19.08
N ASP A 82 -1.42 2.49 -20.16
CA ASP A 82 -1.95 3.64 -20.91
C ASP A 82 -2.85 4.52 -20.03
N ARG A 83 -3.69 3.92 -19.18
CA ARG A 83 -4.52 4.69 -18.22
C ARG A 83 -3.67 5.36 -17.15
N LEU A 84 -2.67 4.66 -16.61
CA LEU A 84 -1.75 5.22 -15.63
C LEU A 84 -0.94 6.40 -16.17
N GLU A 85 -0.47 6.31 -17.41
CA GLU A 85 0.21 7.42 -18.10
C GLU A 85 -0.77 8.57 -18.37
N GLY A 86 -1.96 8.28 -18.86
CA GLY A 86 -3.00 9.28 -19.09
C GLY A 86 -3.39 10.04 -17.83
N ALA A 87 -3.38 9.36 -16.67
CA ALA A 87 -3.61 9.96 -15.35
C ALA A 87 -2.33 10.59 -14.77
N GLY A 88 -1.16 10.35 -15.36
CA GLY A 88 0.14 10.88 -14.94
C GLY A 88 0.72 10.22 -13.68
N PHE A 89 0.32 9.00 -13.37
CA PHE A 89 0.84 8.22 -12.24
C PHE A 89 1.94 7.24 -12.62
N ALA A 90 2.17 7.03 -13.90
CA ALA A 90 3.29 6.27 -14.43
C ALA A 90 3.79 6.90 -15.73
N ARG A 91 4.98 6.51 -16.16
CA ARG A 91 5.55 6.83 -17.48
C ARG A 91 6.29 5.63 -18.03
N ARG A 92 6.45 5.61 -19.35
CA ARG A 92 7.31 4.66 -20.05
C ARG A 92 8.66 5.29 -20.36
N GLU A 93 9.71 4.53 -20.11
CA GLU A 93 11.08 4.90 -20.51
C GLU A 93 11.77 3.74 -21.22
N VAL A 94 12.76 4.06 -22.04
CA VAL A 94 13.65 3.04 -22.59
C VAL A 94 14.55 2.53 -21.48
N ASP A 95 14.67 1.19 -21.38
CA ASP A 95 15.52 0.57 -20.38
C ASP A 95 16.99 1.03 -20.60
N PRO A 96 17.66 1.58 -19.59
CA PRO A 96 19.04 2.04 -19.72
C PRO A 96 20.01 0.90 -20.05
N ASP A 97 19.71 -0.32 -19.64
CA ASP A 97 20.56 -1.50 -19.84
C ASP A 97 20.24 -2.25 -21.15
N ASP A 98 19.01 -2.12 -21.67
CA ASP A 98 18.60 -2.73 -22.95
C ASP A 98 17.65 -1.79 -23.71
N ARG A 99 18.21 -1.04 -24.68
CA ARG A 99 17.47 -0.08 -25.53
C ARG A 99 16.31 -0.69 -26.34
N ARG A 100 16.18 -2.01 -26.39
CA ARG A 100 15.06 -2.70 -27.04
C ARG A 100 13.88 -2.88 -26.10
N ARG A 101 14.07 -2.63 -24.80
CA ARG A 101 13.06 -2.79 -23.77
C ARG A 101 12.50 -1.45 -23.35
N VAL A 102 11.24 -1.47 -22.99
CA VAL A 102 10.53 -0.34 -22.37
C VAL A 102 10.14 -0.75 -20.95
N ILE A 103 10.53 0.06 -20.00
CA ILE A 103 10.16 -0.10 -18.60
C ILE A 103 9.07 0.91 -18.23
N VAL A 104 8.23 0.51 -17.30
CA VAL A 104 7.19 1.35 -16.68
C VAL A 104 7.71 1.81 -15.33
N ILE A 105 7.61 3.10 -15.08
CA ILE A 105 8.10 3.75 -13.86
C ILE A 105 6.92 4.46 -13.21
N ALA A 106 6.73 4.24 -11.90
CA ALA A 106 5.72 4.94 -11.12
C ALA A 106 6.19 6.37 -10.81
N GLU A 107 5.29 7.34 -10.95
CA GLU A 107 5.52 8.75 -10.58
C GLU A 107 5.28 8.93 -9.07
N THR A 108 6.25 8.49 -8.26
CA THR A 108 6.14 8.40 -6.80
C THR A 108 5.72 9.72 -6.16
N GLU A 109 6.33 10.84 -6.53
CA GLU A 109 5.98 12.15 -5.98
C GLU A 109 4.52 12.53 -6.25
N ARG A 110 4.01 12.19 -7.44
CA ARG A 110 2.62 12.46 -7.80
C ARG A 110 1.66 11.53 -7.07
N ILE A 111 2.03 10.27 -6.91
CA ILE A 111 1.27 9.29 -6.13
C ILE A 111 1.13 9.76 -4.68
N GLU A 112 2.22 10.19 -4.07
CA GLU A 112 2.23 10.69 -2.70
C GLU A 112 1.40 11.96 -2.52
N ARG A 113 1.48 12.89 -3.48
CA ARG A 113 0.78 14.17 -3.41
C ARG A 113 -0.71 14.05 -3.73
N ASP A 114 -1.08 13.31 -4.77
CA ASP A 114 -2.42 13.37 -5.37
C ASP A 114 -3.27 12.12 -5.08
N LEU A 115 -2.64 10.96 -4.86
CA LEU A 115 -3.32 9.69 -4.66
C LEU A 115 -3.38 9.31 -3.18
N PHE A 116 -2.27 9.27 -2.47
CA PHE A 116 -2.23 8.86 -1.06
C PHE A 116 -3.12 9.67 -0.12
N PRO A 117 -3.31 11.00 -0.26
CA PRO A 117 -4.24 11.73 0.59
C PRO A 117 -5.69 11.28 0.46
N LYS A 118 -6.06 10.65 -0.65
CA LYS A 118 -7.41 10.11 -0.88
C LYS A 118 -7.65 8.79 -0.13
N PHE A 119 -6.57 8.08 0.19
CA PHE A 119 -6.55 6.90 1.05
C PHE A 119 -6.34 7.23 2.53
N ARG A 120 -6.76 8.42 2.98
CA ARG A 120 -6.47 9.03 4.29
C ARG A 120 -6.71 8.14 5.51
N SER A 121 -7.66 7.22 5.44
CA SER A 121 -7.94 6.32 6.57
C SER A 121 -6.90 5.22 6.76
N LEU A 122 -6.00 5.03 5.79
CA LEU A 122 -5.25 3.79 5.63
C LEU A 122 -3.74 3.97 5.74
N VAL A 123 -3.25 5.19 5.56
CA VAL A 123 -1.81 5.43 5.64
C VAL A 123 -1.48 5.94 7.04
N PRO A 124 -0.81 5.16 7.88
CA PRO A 124 -0.31 5.62 9.17
C PRO A 124 0.52 6.90 9.05
N ALA A 125 1.23 7.11 7.92
CA ALA A 125 1.95 8.34 7.60
C ALA A 125 1.06 9.59 7.57
N ALA A 126 -0.26 9.45 7.34
CA ALA A 126 -1.21 10.56 7.42
C ALA A 126 -1.64 10.90 8.87
N ARG A 127 -1.13 10.17 9.87
CA ARG A 127 -1.44 10.35 11.29
C ARG A 127 -0.16 10.36 12.13
N PRO A 128 0.69 11.39 12.01
CA PRO A 128 1.92 11.47 12.80
C PRO A 128 1.66 11.35 14.31
N GLU A 129 0.54 11.85 14.80
CA GLU A 129 0.10 11.70 16.19
C GLU A 129 -0.08 10.24 16.65
N LEU A 130 -0.20 9.30 15.74
CA LEU A 130 -0.26 7.88 16.07
C LEU A 130 1.10 7.39 16.58
N TYR A 131 2.19 7.82 15.95
CA TYR A 131 3.55 7.41 16.31
C TYR A 131 4.03 8.08 17.60
N GLU A 132 3.59 9.31 17.89
CA GLU A 132 3.91 10.02 19.11
C GLU A 132 3.43 9.32 20.39
N ARG A 133 2.50 8.36 20.25
CA ARG A 133 1.94 7.59 21.36
C ARG A 133 2.83 6.44 21.83
N TYR A 134 3.86 6.14 21.08
CA TYR A 134 4.72 4.98 21.30
C TYR A 134 6.18 5.41 21.46
N THR A 135 6.89 4.74 22.32
CA THR A 135 8.35 4.88 22.45
C THR A 135 9.07 4.25 21.24
N VAL A 136 10.31 4.63 21.01
CA VAL A 136 11.14 4.04 19.96
C VAL A 136 11.21 2.52 20.04
N SER A 137 11.34 1.96 21.26
CA SER A 137 11.38 0.51 21.46
C SER A 137 10.06 -0.19 21.12
N GLU A 138 8.92 0.45 21.41
CA GLU A 138 7.60 -0.07 21.02
C GLU A 138 7.38 0.00 19.53
N LEU A 139 7.84 1.08 18.88
CA LEU A 139 7.79 1.21 17.41
C LEU A 139 8.66 0.16 16.71
N ALA A 140 9.85 -0.15 17.26
CA ALA A 140 10.70 -1.20 16.72
C ALA A 140 10.07 -2.60 16.80
N VAL A 141 9.32 -2.90 17.85
CA VAL A 141 8.55 -4.17 17.96
C VAL A 141 7.41 -4.20 16.94
N ILE A 142 6.74 -3.08 16.72
CA ILE A 142 5.66 -2.97 15.71
C ILE A 142 6.25 -3.14 14.30
N GLU A 143 7.37 -2.52 14.02
CA GLU A 143 8.07 -2.60 12.73
C GLU A 143 8.50 -4.04 12.45
N ASP A 144 9.15 -4.73 13.40
CA ASP A 144 9.52 -6.14 13.28
C ASP A 144 8.28 -7.02 13.03
N PHE A 145 7.20 -6.83 13.78
CA PHE A 145 5.97 -7.59 13.59
C PHE A 145 5.38 -7.40 12.19
N LEU A 146 5.37 -6.17 11.67
CA LEU A 146 4.82 -5.85 10.35
C LEU A 146 5.71 -6.41 9.23
N SER A 147 7.04 -6.42 9.41
CA SER A 147 7.96 -7.00 8.43
C SER A 147 7.74 -8.50 8.21
N GLN A 148 7.31 -9.23 9.27
CA GLN A 148 6.98 -10.65 9.19
C GLN A 148 5.64 -10.94 8.48
N LEU A 149 4.82 -9.93 8.19
CA LEU A 149 3.56 -10.09 7.46
C LEU A 149 3.75 -10.01 5.94
N THR A 150 4.84 -9.42 5.48
CA THR A 150 5.21 -9.39 4.06
C THR A 150 5.92 -10.70 3.72
N PRO A 151 5.45 -11.48 2.72
CA PRO A 151 6.18 -12.67 2.29
C PRO A 151 7.57 -12.25 1.83
N GLU A 152 8.60 -12.98 2.28
CA GLU A 152 9.92 -12.86 1.68
C GLU A 152 9.82 -13.25 0.21
N GLU A 153 10.37 -12.42 -0.67
CA GLU A 153 10.49 -12.75 -2.09
C GLU A 153 11.36 -14.01 -2.24
N SER A 154 10.73 -15.11 -2.67
CA SER A 154 11.42 -16.35 -3.01
C SER A 154 11.93 -16.30 -4.43
#